data_0e6f6bf45c6c2c4cd7196db9fad5c93f
#
_entry.id   0e6f6bf45c6c2c4cd7196db9fad5c93f
#
_cell.length_a   1.000
_cell.length_b   1.000
_cell.length_c   1.000
_cell.angle_alpha   90.00
_cell.angle_beta   90.00
_cell.angle_gamma   90.00
#
_symmetry.space_group_name_H-M   'P 1'
#
loop_
_entity.id
_entity.type
_entity.pdbx_description
1 polymer ?
#
loop_
_entity_poly.entity_id
_entity_poly.type
_entity_poly.pdbx_seq_one_letter_code
_entity_poly.pdbx_strand_id
1 'polypeptide(L)'
;MKHLAIVTAIVITTLSAACVRTENRLTFDSSGQFKVLQLTDLHLQDFHPDQVEEVFARMDSLVVWEKPDLIAVTGDIVYSTPADVVMLSVINKLDSYAKPWIIVYGNHDHEHGFTLAELASLIVKGKNSLNILGQDGSLADFSVPIDNRAYLYFLDSHAYADTTFFSYAWFKPEQVEWLRESASAHSSKPSYAFFHIPLCEYTDTTNHTGTYGESVCCGKKNTGMFNAMKETGFVATFCGHDHDNDYVVEHDGVLLAYGRYSGSNGEYNHLPKGARVIVIHRNGTLETWIRDGRGQITDRVRFDGTLKRF
;
A
#
# COMPACT_ATOMS: atom_id res chain seq x y z
N MET A 1 18.82 52.00 -45.06
CA MET A 1 18.14 51.92 -43.72
C MET A 1 17.41 50.60 -43.69
N LYS A 2 17.95 49.62 -42.95
CA LYS A 2 17.32 48.29 -42.82
C LYS A 2 16.67 48.22 -41.43
N HIS A 3 15.35 48.08 -41.41
CA HIS A 3 14.58 47.91 -40.17
C HIS A 3 14.70 46.46 -39.70
N LEU A 4 15.27 46.26 -38.53
CA LEU A 4 15.36 44.98 -37.87
C LEU A 4 14.10 44.83 -36.96
N ALA A 5 13.20 43.92 -37.34
CA ALA A 5 12.06 43.62 -36.51
C ALA A 5 12.43 42.59 -35.46
N ILE A 6 12.38 42.99 -34.16
CA ILE A 6 12.59 42.07 -33.03
C ILE A 6 11.25 41.41 -32.76
N VAL A 7 11.15 40.10 -32.97
CA VAL A 7 10.00 39.29 -32.59
C VAL A 7 10.27 38.79 -31.17
N THR A 8 9.55 39.36 -30.21
CA THR A 8 9.59 38.87 -28.79
C THR A 8 8.63 37.70 -28.69
N ALA A 9 9.17 36.48 -28.55
CA ALA A 9 8.37 35.29 -28.26
C ALA A 9 7.97 35.33 -26.77
N ILE A 10 6.68 35.48 -26.51
CA ILE A 10 6.09 35.34 -25.17
C ILE A 10 5.89 33.84 -24.96
N VAL A 11 6.71 33.22 -24.13
CA VAL A 11 6.52 31.86 -23.61
C VAL A 11 5.45 31.93 -22.52
N ILE A 12 4.23 31.53 -22.84
CA ILE A 12 3.16 31.35 -21.85
C ILE A 12 3.37 29.97 -21.23
N THR A 13 4.03 29.92 -20.09
CA THR A 13 4.02 28.74 -19.22
C THR A 13 2.67 28.60 -18.56
N THR A 14 1.82 27.71 -19.10
CA THR A 14 0.59 27.29 -18.43
C THR A 14 0.98 26.45 -17.21
N LEU A 15 1.03 27.05 -16.02
CA LEU A 15 0.96 26.30 -14.78
C LEU A 15 -0.43 25.65 -14.73
N SER A 16 -0.51 24.37 -15.01
CA SER A 16 -1.66 23.55 -14.63
C SER A 16 -1.67 23.48 -13.11
N ALA A 17 -2.44 24.33 -12.46
CA ALA A 17 -2.79 24.19 -11.08
C ALA A 17 -3.61 22.89 -10.97
N ALA A 18 -2.96 21.79 -10.58
CA ALA A 18 -3.65 20.60 -10.10
C ALA A 18 -4.53 21.09 -8.93
N CYS A 19 -5.83 21.01 -9.11
CA CYS A 19 -6.79 21.31 -8.06
C CYS A 19 -6.62 20.22 -6.98
N VAL A 20 -5.73 20.46 -6.02
CA VAL A 20 -5.59 19.64 -4.84
C VAL A 20 -6.92 19.73 -4.10
N ARG A 21 -7.68 18.65 -4.06
CA ARG A 21 -8.87 18.55 -3.21
C ARG A 21 -8.43 18.82 -1.77
N THR A 22 -8.76 19.98 -1.26
CA THR A 22 -8.35 20.49 0.07
C THR A 22 -8.97 19.70 1.23
N GLU A 23 -9.86 18.74 0.95
CA GLU A 23 -10.66 18.02 1.96
C GLU A 23 -10.02 16.77 2.55
N ASN A 24 -8.93 16.23 1.97
CA ASN A 24 -8.35 14.95 2.38
C ASN A 24 -6.87 15.05 2.83
N ARG A 25 -6.53 16.11 3.57
CA ARG A 25 -5.19 16.23 4.14
C ARG A 25 -5.02 15.27 5.32
N LEU A 26 -4.04 14.36 5.24
CA LEU A 26 -3.69 13.49 6.35
C LEU A 26 -3.02 14.29 7.47
N THR A 27 -3.50 14.13 8.69
CA THR A 27 -3.01 14.86 9.86
C THR A 27 -2.89 13.93 11.07
N PHE A 28 -1.87 14.17 11.90
CA PHE A 28 -1.81 13.52 13.20
C PHE A 28 -2.96 14.05 14.09
N ASP A 29 -3.49 13.17 14.92
CA ASP A 29 -4.47 13.55 15.93
C ASP A 29 -3.83 14.43 17.04
N SER A 30 -4.65 14.83 18.02
CA SER A 30 -4.18 15.65 19.16
C SER A 30 -3.15 14.95 20.05
N SER A 31 -3.10 13.61 20.05
CA SER A 31 -2.08 12.82 20.75
C SER A 31 -0.80 12.62 19.96
N GLY A 32 -0.76 13.09 18.70
CA GLY A 32 0.37 12.93 17.80
C GLY A 32 0.42 11.55 17.15
N GLN A 33 -0.73 10.89 16.97
CA GLN A 33 -0.85 9.58 16.34
C GLN A 33 -1.57 9.68 15.00
N PHE A 34 -1.23 8.77 14.10
CA PHE A 34 -1.93 8.54 12.83
C PHE A 34 -2.06 7.04 12.62
N LYS A 35 -3.29 6.56 12.44
CA LYS A 35 -3.57 5.13 12.37
C LYS A 35 -3.94 4.70 10.95
N VAL A 36 -3.23 3.72 10.43
CA VAL A 36 -3.53 3.04 9.17
C VAL A 36 -4.10 1.65 9.47
N LEU A 37 -5.19 1.29 8.80
CA LEU A 37 -5.69 -0.08 8.72
C LEU A 37 -5.26 -0.65 7.38
N GLN A 38 -4.35 -1.62 7.38
CA GLN A 38 -3.93 -2.33 6.19
C GLN A 38 -4.80 -3.58 5.99
N LEU A 39 -5.52 -3.60 4.89
CA LEU A 39 -6.21 -4.77 4.34
C LEU A 39 -5.38 -5.29 3.16
N THR A 40 -5.39 -6.59 2.94
CA THR A 40 -4.64 -7.19 1.83
C THR A 40 -5.29 -8.50 1.40
N ASP A 41 -5.06 -8.87 0.15
CA ASP A 41 -5.45 -10.18 -0.38
C ASP A 41 -6.95 -10.47 -0.16
N LEU A 42 -7.80 -9.57 -0.67
CA LEU A 42 -9.26 -9.69 -0.52
C LEU A 42 -9.83 -10.85 -1.36
N HIS A 43 -9.24 -11.14 -2.51
CA HIS A 43 -9.59 -12.24 -3.44
C HIS A 43 -11.11 -12.39 -3.61
N LEU A 44 -11.79 -11.26 -3.87
CA LEU A 44 -13.25 -11.26 -3.97
C LEU A 44 -13.73 -11.83 -5.29
N GLN A 45 -14.77 -12.66 -5.21
CA GLN A 45 -15.40 -13.34 -6.34
C GLN A 45 -16.87 -12.94 -6.43
N ASP A 46 -17.26 -12.33 -7.55
CA ASP A 46 -18.63 -11.83 -7.77
C ASP A 46 -19.69 -12.95 -7.68
N PHE A 47 -19.35 -14.18 -8.15
CA PHE A 47 -20.25 -15.34 -8.11
C PHE A 47 -20.36 -16.00 -6.71
N HIS A 48 -19.71 -15.44 -5.68
CA HIS A 48 -19.83 -15.84 -4.28
C HIS A 48 -20.25 -14.65 -3.39
N PRO A 49 -21.48 -14.15 -3.55
CA PRO A 49 -21.94 -12.96 -2.84
C PRO A 49 -21.93 -13.11 -1.32
N ASP A 50 -22.17 -14.30 -0.79
CA ASP A 50 -22.06 -14.63 0.63
C ASP A 50 -20.65 -14.44 1.18
N GLN A 51 -19.62 -14.79 0.41
CA GLN A 51 -18.23 -14.56 0.79
C GLN A 51 -17.86 -13.06 0.72
N VAL A 52 -18.37 -12.34 -0.26
CA VAL A 52 -18.21 -10.88 -0.36
C VAL A 52 -18.83 -10.18 0.86
N GLU A 53 -20.06 -10.59 1.25
CA GLU A 53 -20.72 -10.08 2.46
C GLU A 53 -19.92 -10.38 3.72
N GLU A 54 -19.35 -11.59 3.86
CA GLU A 54 -18.49 -11.94 5.00
C GLU A 54 -17.26 -11.06 5.09
N VAL A 55 -16.57 -10.80 3.97
CA VAL A 55 -15.41 -9.91 3.93
C VAL A 55 -15.83 -8.48 4.32
N PHE A 56 -16.92 -7.97 3.76
CA PHE A 56 -17.40 -6.63 4.07
C PHE A 56 -17.85 -6.48 5.52
N ALA A 57 -18.50 -7.48 6.11
CA ALA A 57 -18.86 -7.47 7.53
C ALA A 57 -17.61 -7.47 8.44
N ARG A 58 -16.56 -8.20 8.03
CA ARG A 58 -15.27 -8.17 8.73
C ARG A 58 -14.61 -6.80 8.63
N MET A 59 -14.60 -6.18 7.44
CA MET A 59 -14.09 -4.82 7.26
C MET A 59 -14.84 -3.82 8.13
N ASP A 60 -16.18 -3.91 8.21
CA ASP A 60 -17.00 -3.07 9.10
C ASP A 60 -16.55 -3.18 10.55
N SER A 61 -16.38 -4.40 11.03
CA SER A 61 -15.94 -4.68 12.39
C SER A 61 -14.57 -4.09 12.68
N LEU A 62 -13.60 -4.32 11.76
CA LEU A 62 -12.23 -3.81 11.86
C LEU A 62 -12.19 -2.27 11.90
N VAL A 63 -12.96 -1.61 11.02
CA VAL A 63 -13.03 -0.15 10.98
C VAL A 63 -13.68 0.42 12.26
N VAL A 64 -14.73 -0.23 12.77
CA VAL A 64 -15.40 0.19 14.02
C VAL A 64 -14.47 0.05 15.23
N TRP A 65 -13.75 -1.05 15.32
CA TRP A 65 -12.84 -1.29 16.45
C TRP A 65 -11.60 -0.40 16.41
N GLU A 66 -11.00 -0.25 15.26
CA GLU A 66 -9.71 0.43 15.11
C GLU A 66 -9.82 1.93 14.84
N LYS A 67 -10.92 2.39 14.25
CA LYS A 67 -11.18 3.81 13.90
C LYS A 67 -9.98 4.42 13.14
N PRO A 68 -9.58 3.86 12.00
CA PRO A 68 -8.40 4.31 11.28
C PRO A 68 -8.57 5.74 10.74
N ASP A 69 -7.44 6.41 10.52
CA ASP A 69 -7.35 7.69 9.81
C ASP A 69 -7.20 7.47 8.29
N LEU A 70 -6.64 6.32 7.91
CA LEU A 70 -6.45 5.88 6.51
C LEU A 70 -6.70 4.37 6.41
N ILE A 71 -7.34 3.94 5.33
CA ILE A 71 -7.42 2.52 4.96
C ILE A 71 -6.49 2.30 3.76
N ALA A 72 -5.52 1.39 3.90
CA ALA A 72 -4.63 0.97 2.84
C ALA A 72 -5.00 -0.45 2.40
N VAL A 73 -5.24 -0.68 1.10
CA VAL A 73 -5.47 -2.01 0.53
C VAL A 73 -4.27 -2.38 -0.31
N THR A 74 -3.52 -3.38 0.14
CA THR A 74 -2.24 -3.76 -0.45
C THR A 74 -2.36 -4.94 -1.41
N GLY A 75 -3.24 -4.82 -2.42
CA GLY A 75 -3.33 -5.68 -3.59
C GLY A 75 -4.17 -6.93 -3.44
N ASP A 76 -4.28 -7.65 -4.54
CA ASP A 76 -5.05 -8.88 -4.74
C ASP A 76 -6.51 -8.74 -4.28
N ILE A 77 -7.18 -7.76 -4.87
CA ILE A 77 -8.55 -7.39 -4.52
C ILE A 77 -9.56 -8.24 -5.27
N VAL A 78 -9.32 -8.39 -6.59
CA VAL A 78 -10.25 -9.03 -7.53
C VAL A 78 -9.78 -10.44 -7.84
N TYR A 79 -10.72 -11.40 -7.78
CA TYR A 79 -10.45 -12.81 -8.12
C TYR A 79 -11.62 -13.45 -8.93
N SER A 80 -12.28 -12.65 -9.76
CA SER A 80 -13.32 -13.12 -10.69
C SER A 80 -13.56 -12.14 -11.84
N THR A 81 -14.15 -12.68 -12.92
CA THR A 81 -14.59 -11.93 -14.10
C THR A 81 -16.09 -11.66 -14.01
N PRO A 82 -16.55 -10.43 -14.24
CA PRO A 82 -15.78 -9.25 -14.65
C PRO A 82 -15.20 -8.47 -13.43
N ALA A 83 -13.95 -8.04 -13.55
CA ALA A 83 -13.22 -7.39 -12.47
C ALA A 83 -13.80 -6.04 -12.02
N ASP A 84 -14.43 -5.29 -12.92
CA ASP A 84 -15.02 -3.97 -12.63
C ASP A 84 -16.16 -4.04 -11.63
N VAL A 85 -16.99 -5.08 -11.66
CA VAL A 85 -18.10 -5.28 -10.71
C VAL A 85 -17.56 -5.43 -9.30
N VAL A 86 -16.56 -6.28 -9.13
CA VAL A 86 -15.90 -6.49 -7.83
C VAL A 86 -15.20 -5.21 -7.38
N MET A 87 -14.39 -4.59 -8.24
CA MET A 87 -13.67 -3.36 -7.91
C MET A 87 -14.63 -2.23 -7.50
N LEU A 88 -15.73 -2.03 -8.22
CA LEU A 88 -16.75 -1.04 -7.85
C LEU A 88 -17.41 -1.36 -6.51
N SER A 89 -17.65 -2.63 -6.19
CA SER A 89 -18.20 -3.01 -4.88
C SER A 89 -17.25 -2.63 -3.73
N VAL A 90 -15.94 -2.88 -3.92
CA VAL A 90 -14.90 -2.50 -2.95
C VAL A 90 -14.77 -0.98 -2.82
N ILE A 91 -14.75 -0.23 -3.92
CA ILE A 91 -14.73 1.23 -3.92
C ILE A 91 -15.92 1.79 -3.13
N ASN A 92 -17.15 1.30 -3.41
CA ASN A 92 -18.34 1.72 -2.70
C ASN A 92 -18.26 1.39 -1.21
N LYS A 93 -17.72 0.22 -0.86
CA LYS A 93 -17.52 -0.20 0.53
C LYS A 93 -16.52 0.71 1.25
N LEU A 94 -15.37 0.99 0.66
CA LEU A 94 -14.36 1.89 1.22
C LEU A 94 -14.91 3.33 1.38
N ASP A 95 -15.64 3.83 0.40
CA ASP A 95 -16.26 5.16 0.45
C ASP A 95 -17.32 5.27 1.55
N SER A 96 -18.01 4.17 1.88
CA SER A 96 -19.04 4.15 2.92
C SER A 96 -18.49 4.46 4.31
N TYR A 97 -17.21 4.25 4.55
CA TYR A 97 -16.55 4.57 5.83
C TYR A 97 -16.26 6.06 6.01
N ALA A 98 -16.38 6.87 4.96
CA ALA A 98 -16.07 8.29 4.97
C ALA A 98 -14.65 8.60 5.52
N LYS A 99 -13.70 7.72 5.21
CA LYS A 99 -12.27 7.82 5.54
C LYS A 99 -11.45 7.85 4.25
N PRO A 100 -10.32 8.56 4.21
CA PRO A 100 -9.37 8.42 3.12
C PRO A 100 -8.96 6.96 2.94
N TRP A 101 -8.80 6.55 1.68
CA TRP A 101 -8.31 5.22 1.37
C TRP A 101 -7.42 5.23 0.13
N ILE A 102 -6.52 4.23 0.06
CA ILE A 102 -5.58 4.02 -1.02
C ILE A 102 -5.51 2.53 -1.35
N ILE A 103 -5.45 2.22 -2.63
CA ILE A 103 -5.26 0.89 -3.18
C ILE A 103 -3.90 0.86 -3.88
N VAL A 104 -3.12 -0.21 -3.71
CA VAL A 104 -2.07 -0.65 -4.63
C VAL A 104 -2.49 -1.96 -5.26
N TYR A 105 -2.00 -2.27 -6.47
CA TYR A 105 -2.33 -3.53 -7.13
C TYR A 105 -1.53 -4.70 -6.59
N GLY A 106 -2.15 -5.88 -6.64
CA GLY A 106 -1.50 -7.16 -6.51
C GLY A 106 -1.31 -7.85 -7.87
N ASN A 107 -0.81 -9.08 -7.84
CA ASN A 107 -0.53 -9.81 -9.07
C ASN A 107 -1.79 -10.39 -9.71
N HIS A 108 -2.89 -10.57 -9.00
CA HIS A 108 -4.14 -11.11 -9.56
C HIS A 108 -5.08 -10.04 -10.12
N ASP A 109 -4.92 -8.76 -9.78
CA ASP A 109 -5.89 -7.72 -10.14
C ASP A 109 -6.05 -7.50 -11.65
N HIS A 110 -5.07 -7.88 -12.48
CA HIS A 110 -5.12 -7.74 -13.95
C HIS A 110 -5.60 -8.98 -14.71
N GLU A 111 -5.89 -10.09 -14.01
CA GLU A 111 -6.17 -11.39 -14.63
C GLU A 111 -7.63 -11.57 -15.07
N HIS A 112 -8.54 -10.66 -14.69
CA HIS A 112 -9.98 -10.87 -14.74
C HIS A 112 -10.71 -9.98 -15.75
N GLY A 113 -10.11 -9.83 -16.94
CA GLY A 113 -10.77 -9.22 -18.11
C GLY A 113 -10.72 -7.69 -18.17
N PHE A 114 -10.07 -7.04 -17.22
CA PHE A 114 -9.83 -5.59 -17.19
C PHE A 114 -8.33 -5.31 -17.06
N THR A 115 -7.86 -4.32 -17.78
CA THR A 115 -6.49 -3.81 -17.63
C THR A 115 -6.35 -3.01 -16.33
N LEU A 116 -5.13 -2.91 -15.80
CA LEU A 116 -4.85 -2.07 -14.62
C LEU A 116 -5.24 -0.61 -14.85
N ALA A 117 -5.10 -0.09 -16.09
CA ALA A 117 -5.52 1.28 -16.44
C ALA A 117 -7.04 1.46 -16.38
N GLU A 118 -7.82 0.49 -16.84
CA GLU A 118 -9.29 0.54 -16.74
C GLU A 118 -9.73 0.49 -15.28
N LEU A 119 -9.15 -0.38 -14.46
CA LEU A 119 -9.44 -0.43 -13.02
C LEU A 119 -8.98 0.85 -12.31
N ALA A 120 -7.82 1.42 -12.65
CA ALA A 120 -7.35 2.69 -12.12
C ALA A 120 -8.36 3.82 -12.37
N SER A 121 -8.97 3.84 -13.57
CA SER A 121 -9.98 4.83 -13.92
C SER A 121 -11.24 4.78 -13.04
N LEU A 122 -11.53 3.64 -12.42
CA LEU A 122 -12.60 3.47 -11.42
C LEU A 122 -12.12 3.92 -10.03
N ILE A 123 -10.95 3.44 -9.62
CA ILE A 123 -10.36 3.68 -8.29
C ILE A 123 -10.19 5.17 -7.99
N VAL A 124 -9.65 5.95 -8.94
CA VAL A 124 -9.43 7.39 -8.74
C VAL A 124 -10.71 8.21 -8.69
N LYS A 125 -11.86 7.63 -9.12
CA LYS A 125 -13.18 8.27 -9.02
C LYS A 125 -13.84 8.07 -7.65
N GLY A 126 -13.32 7.15 -6.84
CA GLY A 126 -13.81 6.95 -5.47
C GLY A 126 -13.80 8.27 -4.71
N LYS A 127 -14.86 8.51 -3.94
CA LYS A 127 -15.10 9.80 -3.25
C LYS A 127 -13.96 10.14 -2.28
N ASN A 128 -13.46 9.13 -1.55
CA ASN A 128 -12.42 9.27 -0.55
C ASN A 128 -11.08 8.66 -0.99
N SER A 129 -10.95 8.31 -2.29
CA SER A 129 -9.70 7.82 -2.86
C SER A 129 -8.64 8.91 -2.89
N LEU A 130 -7.43 8.56 -2.47
CA LEU A 130 -6.23 9.38 -2.63
C LEU A 130 -5.35 8.90 -3.78
N ASN A 131 -5.75 7.84 -4.49
CA ASN A 131 -5.01 7.34 -5.65
C ASN A 131 -4.92 8.39 -6.78
N ILE A 132 -3.82 8.36 -7.50
CA ILE A 132 -3.57 9.18 -8.67
C ILE A 132 -3.17 8.30 -9.87
N LEU A 133 -3.46 8.78 -11.08
CA LEU A 133 -3.07 8.09 -12.31
C LEU A 133 -1.61 8.37 -12.67
N GLY A 134 -0.92 7.33 -13.10
CA GLY A 134 0.36 7.41 -13.78
C GLY A 134 0.22 7.87 -15.24
N GLN A 135 1.35 8.06 -15.90
CA GLN A 135 1.38 8.48 -17.30
C GLN A 135 0.85 7.41 -18.27
N ASP A 136 0.92 6.16 -17.89
CA ASP A 136 0.39 4.99 -18.62
C ASP A 136 -1.10 4.76 -18.38
N GLY A 137 -1.73 5.57 -17.52
CA GLY A 137 -3.13 5.46 -17.14
C GLY A 137 -3.41 4.45 -16.03
N SER A 138 -2.42 3.70 -15.56
CA SER A 138 -2.50 2.84 -14.37
C SER A 138 -2.40 3.68 -13.08
N LEU A 139 -2.42 3.06 -11.90
CA LEU A 139 -2.11 3.76 -10.65
C LEU A 139 -0.62 4.16 -10.64
N ALA A 140 -0.34 5.40 -10.24
CA ALA A 140 1.03 5.85 -10.10
C ALA A 140 1.66 5.34 -8.80
N ASP A 141 2.99 5.23 -8.79
CA ASP A 141 3.76 5.32 -7.56
C ASP A 141 3.68 6.75 -7.02
N PHE A 142 3.36 6.93 -5.76
CA PHE A 142 3.25 8.26 -5.17
C PHE A 142 3.47 8.27 -3.66
N SER A 143 3.66 9.45 -3.11
CA SER A 143 3.73 9.65 -1.67
C SER A 143 2.70 10.65 -1.18
N VAL A 144 2.21 10.42 0.05
CA VAL A 144 1.26 11.30 0.73
C VAL A 144 1.85 11.74 2.07
N PRO A 145 1.92 13.05 2.34
CA PRO A 145 2.41 13.55 3.61
C PRO A 145 1.36 13.46 4.72
N ILE A 146 1.79 13.14 5.93
CA ILE A 146 1.06 13.37 7.18
C ILE A 146 1.62 14.64 7.82
N ASP A 147 0.90 15.77 7.76
CA ASP A 147 1.32 17.10 8.25
C ASP A 147 2.70 17.57 7.78
N ASN A 148 3.22 17.06 6.66
CA ASN A 148 4.61 17.25 6.22
C ASN A 148 5.65 16.82 7.26
N ARG A 149 5.33 15.89 8.15
CA ARG A 149 6.20 15.37 9.21
C ARG A 149 6.54 13.89 9.04
N ALA A 150 5.73 13.15 8.31
CA ALA A 150 5.96 11.78 7.90
C ALA A 150 5.40 11.60 6.48
N TYR A 151 5.84 10.56 5.77
CA TYR A 151 5.42 10.29 4.40
C TYR A 151 5.04 8.82 4.22
N LEU A 152 3.90 8.60 3.57
CA LEU A 152 3.44 7.26 3.17
C LEU A 152 3.67 7.10 1.67
N TYR A 153 4.39 6.08 1.27
CA TYR A 153 4.66 5.71 -0.12
C TYR A 153 3.81 4.53 -0.51
N PHE A 154 3.14 4.62 -1.65
CA PHE A 154 2.33 3.57 -2.23
C PHE A 154 2.93 3.20 -3.58
N LEU A 155 3.37 1.94 -3.71
CA LEU A 155 4.22 1.49 -4.81
C LEU A 155 3.59 0.28 -5.50
N ASP A 156 3.63 0.27 -6.84
CA ASP A 156 3.29 -0.91 -7.61
C ASP A 156 4.49 -1.87 -7.65
N SER A 157 4.35 -3.02 -6.99
CA SER A 157 5.35 -4.10 -7.03
C SER A 157 5.25 -4.97 -8.28
N HIS A 158 4.34 -4.64 -9.19
CA HIS A 158 3.99 -5.37 -10.41
C HIS A 158 3.40 -6.77 -10.10
N ALA A 159 3.28 -7.62 -11.13
CA ALA A 159 2.66 -8.94 -11.01
C ALA A 159 3.68 -10.04 -11.34
N TYR A 160 3.85 -10.37 -12.62
CA TYR A 160 4.72 -11.44 -13.08
C TYR A 160 5.83 -10.90 -13.96
N ALA A 161 6.97 -11.55 -13.91
CA ALA A 161 8.10 -11.20 -14.75
C ALA A 161 7.99 -11.89 -16.13
N ASP A 162 8.32 -11.16 -17.20
CA ASP A 162 8.47 -11.75 -18.53
C ASP A 162 9.80 -12.52 -18.60
N THR A 163 9.76 -13.75 -18.13
CA THR A 163 10.93 -14.65 -18.06
C THR A 163 10.55 -16.04 -18.56
N THR A 164 11.55 -16.83 -19.00
CA THR A 164 11.36 -18.21 -19.48
C THR A 164 10.76 -19.14 -18.43
N PHE A 165 10.97 -18.83 -17.14
CA PHE A 165 10.42 -19.57 -16.01
C PHE A 165 9.53 -18.66 -15.20
N PHE A 166 8.45 -19.22 -14.62
CA PHE A 166 7.57 -18.47 -13.72
C PHE A 166 8.36 -17.75 -12.64
N SER A 167 8.09 -16.46 -12.50
CA SER A 167 8.62 -15.62 -11.42
C SER A 167 7.70 -14.44 -11.20
N TYR A 168 7.53 -14.03 -9.95
CA TYR A 168 6.99 -12.72 -9.64
C TYR A 168 7.91 -11.62 -10.15
N ALA A 169 7.32 -10.47 -10.45
CA ALA A 169 8.06 -9.28 -10.86
C ALA A 169 8.81 -8.66 -9.66
N TRP A 170 9.43 -7.54 -9.92
CA TRP A 170 10.22 -6.77 -8.96
C TRP A 170 10.10 -5.29 -9.31
N PHE A 171 10.44 -4.43 -8.39
CA PHE A 171 10.51 -2.99 -8.65
C PHE A 171 11.50 -2.68 -9.76
N LYS A 172 11.09 -1.86 -10.71
CA LYS A 172 11.93 -1.46 -11.84
C LYS A 172 13.02 -0.47 -11.38
N PRO A 173 14.17 -0.41 -12.08
CA PRO A 173 15.21 0.56 -11.75
C PRO A 173 14.71 2.01 -11.71
N GLU A 174 13.76 2.36 -12.60
CA GLU A 174 13.17 3.69 -12.69
C GLU A 174 12.36 4.03 -11.44
N GLN A 175 11.67 3.04 -10.83
CA GLN A 175 10.95 3.21 -9.57
C GLN A 175 11.94 3.42 -8.39
N VAL A 176 13.07 2.70 -8.39
CA VAL A 176 14.12 2.87 -7.39
C VAL A 176 14.72 4.27 -7.44
N GLU A 177 14.99 4.78 -8.64
CA GLU A 177 15.51 6.14 -8.83
C GLU A 177 14.49 7.19 -8.40
N TRP A 178 13.24 7.05 -8.86
CA TRP A 178 12.14 7.93 -8.45
C TRP A 178 11.97 7.96 -6.92
N LEU A 179 12.06 6.80 -6.26
CA LEU A 179 11.94 6.74 -4.80
C LEU A 179 13.09 7.48 -4.12
N ARG A 180 14.34 7.31 -4.61
CA ARG A 180 15.51 8.04 -4.09
C ARG A 180 15.34 9.55 -4.22
N GLU A 181 14.96 10.03 -5.39
CA GLU A 181 14.74 11.45 -5.65
C GLU A 181 13.62 12.00 -4.76
N SER A 182 12.46 11.34 -4.77
CA SER A 182 11.28 11.74 -4.02
C SER A 182 11.55 11.77 -2.51
N ALA A 183 12.18 10.73 -1.96
CA ALA A 183 12.43 10.63 -0.52
C ALA A 183 13.59 11.54 -0.05
N SER A 184 14.59 11.76 -0.88
CA SER A 184 15.71 12.66 -0.55
C SER A 184 15.25 14.09 -0.27
N ALA A 185 14.16 14.53 -0.91
CA ALA A 185 13.58 15.86 -0.68
C ALA A 185 13.10 16.07 0.77
N HIS A 186 12.91 15.01 1.54
CA HIS A 186 12.45 15.05 2.94
C HIS A 186 13.09 13.97 3.82
N SER A 187 14.32 13.58 3.52
CA SER A 187 15.07 12.48 4.18
C SER A 187 15.25 12.62 5.70
N SER A 188 15.00 13.79 6.26
CA SER A 188 15.00 14.01 7.74
C SER A 188 13.68 13.59 8.41
N LYS A 189 12.71 13.08 7.64
CA LYS A 189 11.38 12.71 8.12
C LYS A 189 11.14 11.23 7.89
N PRO A 190 10.47 10.54 8.83
CA PRO A 190 10.19 9.12 8.68
C PRO A 190 9.29 8.86 7.46
N SER A 191 9.65 7.84 6.70
CA SER A 191 8.90 7.35 5.55
C SER A 191 8.48 5.90 5.75
N TYR A 192 7.33 5.53 5.17
CA TYR A 192 6.72 4.21 5.28
C TYR A 192 6.24 3.78 3.89
N ALA A 193 6.52 2.55 3.47
CA ALA A 193 6.13 2.06 2.15
C ALA A 193 5.06 0.97 2.24
N PHE A 194 4.12 1.00 1.28
CA PHE A 194 3.05 0.02 1.09
C PHE A 194 3.10 -0.51 -0.33
N PHE A 195 3.14 -1.82 -0.49
CA PHE A 195 3.15 -2.52 -1.77
C PHE A 195 2.59 -3.93 -1.58
N HIS A 196 2.49 -4.72 -2.65
CA HIS A 196 1.90 -6.05 -2.56
C HIS A 196 2.97 -7.15 -2.43
N ILE A 197 3.77 -7.40 -3.49
CA ILE A 197 4.77 -8.46 -3.49
C ILE A 197 5.95 -8.08 -2.58
N PRO A 198 6.36 -8.95 -1.64
CA PRO A 198 7.41 -8.63 -0.68
C PRO A 198 8.78 -8.40 -1.34
N LEU A 199 9.61 -7.59 -0.70
CA LEU A 199 11.04 -7.53 -1.00
C LEU A 199 11.73 -8.82 -0.54
N CYS A 200 12.83 -9.21 -1.21
CA CYS A 200 13.52 -10.45 -0.85
C CYS A 200 14.16 -10.39 0.54
N GLU A 201 14.36 -9.22 1.09
CA GLU A 201 14.85 -9.00 2.45
C GLU A 201 13.89 -9.53 3.54
N TYR A 202 12.61 -9.73 3.21
CA TYR A 202 11.65 -10.43 4.07
C TYR A 202 12.04 -11.89 4.35
N THR A 203 12.94 -12.50 3.58
CA THR A 203 13.49 -13.85 3.89
C THR A 203 14.34 -13.89 5.15
N ASP A 204 14.79 -12.73 5.66
CA ASP A 204 15.41 -12.67 6.99
C ASP A 204 14.33 -12.75 8.07
N THR A 205 14.15 -13.94 8.61
CA THR A 205 13.16 -14.20 9.67
C THR A 205 13.78 -14.22 11.06
N THR A 206 15.00 -13.69 11.21
CA THR A 206 15.71 -13.68 12.48
C THR A 206 14.97 -12.82 13.51
N ASN A 207 14.58 -13.43 14.64
CA ASN A 207 13.85 -12.76 15.71
C ASN A 207 12.50 -12.12 15.29
N HIS A 208 11.84 -12.65 14.26
CA HIS A 208 10.52 -12.17 13.86
C HIS A 208 9.47 -12.30 14.99
N THR A 209 8.39 -11.53 14.89
CA THR A 209 7.19 -11.62 15.73
C THR A 209 5.99 -11.82 14.83
N GLY A 210 5.11 -12.75 15.13
CA GLY A 210 4.01 -13.18 14.29
C GLY A 210 4.28 -14.51 13.62
N THR A 211 3.49 -14.87 12.64
CA THR A 211 3.55 -16.17 11.96
C THR A 211 4.37 -16.09 10.67
N TYR A 212 5.35 -16.96 10.56
CA TYR A 212 6.01 -17.33 9.31
C TYR A 212 5.49 -18.71 8.91
N GLY A 213 4.44 -18.75 8.13
CA GLY A 213 3.73 -19.99 7.76
C GLY A 213 4.10 -20.52 6.38
N GLU A 214 4.68 -19.68 5.53
CA GLU A 214 5.11 -20.07 4.19
C GLU A 214 6.37 -19.32 3.74
N SER A 215 7.03 -19.86 2.70
CA SER A 215 8.21 -19.23 2.12
C SER A 215 7.88 -17.92 1.44
N VAL A 216 8.76 -16.93 1.59
CA VAL A 216 8.61 -15.62 0.98
C VAL A 216 8.65 -15.71 -0.56
N CYS A 217 7.57 -15.28 -1.20
CA CYS A 217 7.40 -15.31 -2.66
C CYS A 217 7.80 -13.97 -3.30
N CYS A 218 9.06 -13.57 -3.18
CA CYS A 218 9.58 -12.35 -3.80
C CYS A 218 10.01 -12.55 -5.26
N GLY A 219 10.17 -11.44 -6.00
CA GLY A 219 10.74 -11.45 -7.35
C GLY A 219 12.21 -11.92 -7.35
N LYS A 220 12.62 -12.62 -8.42
CA LYS A 220 13.99 -13.17 -8.53
C LYS A 220 15.10 -12.14 -8.65
N LYS A 221 14.78 -10.90 -9.03
CA LYS A 221 15.77 -9.84 -9.25
C LYS A 221 15.63 -8.77 -8.16
N ASN A 222 16.70 -8.58 -7.40
CA ASN A 222 16.81 -7.45 -6.49
C ASN A 222 17.40 -6.26 -7.22
N THR A 223 16.63 -5.18 -7.38
CA THR A 223 17.04 -3.93 -8.04
C THR A 223 17.55 -2.88 -7.07
N GLY A 224 17.62 -3.21 -5.77
CA GLY A 224 18.13 -2.32 -4.73
C GLY A 224 17.07 -1.41 -4.12
N MET A 225 15.79 -1.74 -4.24
CA MET A 225 14.69 -0.96 -3.65
C MET A 225 14.82 -0.86 -2.13
N PHE A 226 15.14 -1.97 -1.44
CA PHE A 226 15.37 -1.96 0.01
C PHE A 226 16.52 -1.01 0.39
N ASN A 227 17.65 -1.08 -0.32
CA ASN A 227 18.77 -0.17 -0.07
C ASN A 227 18.40 1.29 -0.28
N ALA A 228 17.60 1.57 -1.33
CA ALA A 228 17.10 2.92 -1.58
C ALA A 228 16.22 3.42 -0.41
N MET A 229 15.31 2.59 0.08
CA MET A 229 14.47 2.90 1.25
C MET A 229 15.32 3.16 2.50
N LYS A 230 16.25 2.26 2.82
CA LYS A 230 17.14 2.36 3.98
C LYS A 230 17.96 3.67 3.94
N GLU A 231 18.58 3.97 2.81
CA GLU A 231 19.42 5.16 2.62
C GLU A 231 18.64 6.48 2.69
N THR A 232 17.35 6.46 2.39
CA THR A 232 16.50 7.65 2.35
C THR A 232 15.57 7.81 3.55
N GLY A 233 15.76 7.00 4.61
CA GLY A 233 15.09 7.19 5.90
C GLY A 233 13.74 6.52 6.06
N PHE A 234 13.50 5.43 5.34
CA PHE A 234 12.31 4.61 5.60
C PHE A 234 12.42 3.89 6.94
N VAL A 235 11.34 3.95 7.70
CA VAL A 235 11.21 3.32 9.02
C VAL A 235 10.63 1.91 8.90
N ALA A 236 9.67 1.73 8.00
CA ALA A 236 9.01 0.44 7.80
C ALA A 236 8.45 0.27 6.39
N THR A 237 8.26 -1.01 6.03
CA THR A 237 7.54 -1.43 4.81
C THR A 237 6.42 -2.40 5.17
N PHE A 238 5.34 -2.37 4.40
CA PHE A 238 4.14 -3.18 4.59
C PHE A 238 3.73 -3.82 3.26
N CYS A 239 3.63 -5.14 3.24
CA CYS A 239 3.23 -5.91 2.05
C CYS A 239 2.08 -6.88 2.33
N GLY A 240 1.60 -7.59 1.30
CA GLY A 240 0.66 -8.70 1.36
C GLY A 240 1.26 -9.94 0.72
N HIS A 241 0.48 -10.61 -0.16
CA HIS A 241 0.91 -11.64 -1.10
C HIS A 241 1.05 -13.05 -0.53
N ASP A 242 1.80 -13.23 0.54
CA ASP A 242 2.00 -14.53 1.18
C ASP A 242 0.95 -14.69 2.30
N HIS A 243 -0.10 -15.51 2.06
CA HIS A 243 -1.34 -15.50 2.86
C HIS A 243 -1.18 -16.07 4.26
N ASP A 244 -0.18 -16.94 4.47
CA ASP A 244 0.10 -17.57 5.76
C ASP A 244 1.23 -16.86 6.53
N ASN A 245 1.65 -15.69 6.05
CA ASN A 245 2.60 -14.82 6.71
C ASN A 245 1.90 -13.59 7.30
N ASP A 246 2.23 -13.25 8.54
CA ASP A 246 1.81 -12.01 9.17
C ASP A 246 2.87 -11.45 10.13
N TYR A 247 4.08 -11.94 10.01
CA TYR A 247 5.17 -11.53 10.88
C TYR A 247 5.68 -10.12 10.60
N VAL A 248 6.40 -9.61 11.57
CA VAL A 248 7.26 -8.44 11.45
C VAL A 248 8.69 -8.84 11.83
N VAL A 249 9.65 -8.29 11.14
CA VAL A 249 11.08 -8.46 11.42
C VAL A 249 11.81 -7.14 11.23
N GLU A 250 12.84 -6.90 12.04
CA GLU A 250 13.76 -5.80 11.81
C GLU A 250 14.92 -6.31 10.93
N HIS A 251 15.16 -5.63 9.83
CA HIS A 251 16.27 -5.90 8.93
C HIS A 251 17.01 -4.59 8.65
N ASP A 252 18.28 -4.54 9.02
CA ASP A 252 19.16 -3.40 8.78
C ASP A 252 18.57 -2.03 9.22
N GLY A 253 17.83 -2.01 10.33
CA GLY A 253 17.24 -0.79 10.89
C GLY A 253 15.90 -0.39 10.28
N VAL A 254 15.31 -1.20 9.41
CA VAL A 254 13.98 -1.03 8.82
C VAL A 254 13.06 -2.16 9.29
N LEU A 255 11.83 -1.83 9.70
CA LEU A 255 10.82 -2.83 10.01
C LEU A 255 10.17 -3.35 8.72
N LEU A 256 10.24 -4.66 8.49
CA LEU A 256 9.55 -5.34 7.41
C LEU A 256 8.32 -6.03 8.00
N ALA A 257 7.13 -5.78 7.46
CA ALA A 257 5.87 -6.25 8.04
C ALA A 257 4.91 -6.77 6.96
N TYR A 258 4.47 -8.03 7.11
CA TYR A 258 3.35 -8.55 6.33
C TYR A 258 2.02 -8.02 6.85
N GLY A 259 1.06 -7.77 5.95
CA GLY A 259 -0.35 -7.67 6.29
C GLY A 259 -0.91 -9.01 6.79
N ARG A 260 -2.12 -9.00 7.29
CA ARG A 260 -2.88 -10.22 7.56
C ARG A 260 -3.91 -10.41 6.44
N TYR A 261 -3.95 -11.61 5.85
CA TYR A 261 -4.98 -11.97 4.89
C TYR A 261 -6.36 -11.50 5.33
N SER A 262 -6.99 -10.64 4.55
CA SER A 262 -8.27 -10.00 4.89
C SER A 262 -9.46 -10.61 4.12
N GLY A 263 -9.18 -11.51 3.19
CA GLY A 263 -10.02 -11.90 2.09
C GLY A 263 -11.08 -12.96 2.34
N SER A 264 -11.58 -13.47 1.21
CA SER A 264 -12.58 -14.51 1.14
C SER A 264 -12.00 -15.92 1.38
N ASN A 265 -12.77 -16.96 1.09
CA ASN A 265 -12.27 -18.34 1.07
C ASN A 265 -11.88 -18.78 -0.37
N GLY A 266 -11.71 -17.84 -1.29
CA GLY A 266 -11.36 -18.11 -2.68
C GLY A 266 -9.94 -18.63 -2.87
N GLU A 267 -9.05 -18.29 -1.93
CA GLU A 267 -7.65 -18.72 -1.91
C GLU A 267 -7.27 -19.35 -0.57
N TYR A 268 -6.11 -20.05 -0.55
CA TYR A 268 -5.60 -20.67 0.66
C TYR A 268 -5.32 -19.62 1.74
N ASN A 269 -5.60 -19.97 2.97
CA ASN A 269 -5.22 -19.22 4.15
C ASN A 269 -5.50 -20.09 5.38
N HIS A 270 -4.50 -20.28 6.22
CA HIS A 270 -4.60 -21.09 7.44
C HIS A 270 -4.66 -20.26 8.71
N LEU A 271 -4.45 -18.94 8.61
CA LEU A 271 -4.52 -18.01 9.73
C LEU A 271 -5.94 -17.44 9.90
N PRO A 272 -6.34 -17.04 11.11
CA PRO A 272 -7.55 -16.25 11.30
C PRO A 272 -7.51 -14.95 10.47
N LYS A 273 -8.47 -14.75 9.61
CA LYS A 273 -8.58 -13.56 8.74
C LYS A 273 -8.68 -12.29 9.56
N GLY A 274 -8.08 -11.20 9.08
CA GLY A 274 -8.04 -9.97 9.83
C GLY A 274 -7.39 -8.81 9.07
N ALA A 275 -6.69 -7.96 9.78
CA ALA A 275 -5.97 -6.82 9.23
C ALA A 275 -4.73 -6.51 10.08
N ARG A 276 -3.75 -5.83 9.48
CA ARG A 276 -2.68 -5.19 10.24
C ARG A 276 -3.09 -3.76 10.59
N VAL A 277 -2.88 -3.41 11.84
CA VAL A 277 -3.06 -2.05 12.35
C VAL A 277 -1.69 -1.42 12.55
N ILE A 278 -1.53 -0.19 12.09
CA ILE A 278 -0.28 0.53 12.09
C ILE A 278 -0.53 1.90 12.72
N VAL A 279 0.18 2.22 13.80
CA VAL A 279 0.11 3.53 14.46
C VAL A 279 1.45 4.23 14.31
N ILE A 280 1.44 5.30 13.54
CA ILE A 280 2.60 6.16 13.32
C ILE A 280 2.52 7.30 14.32
N HIS A 281 3.57 7.47 15.12
CA HIS A 281 3.68 8.59 16.05
C HIS A 281 4.48 9.74 15.43
N ARG A 282 4.11 10.97 15.76
CA ARG A 282 4.76 12.19 15.26
C ARG A 282 6.27 12.24 15.54
N ASN A 283 6.75 11.51 16.55
CA ASN A 283 8.15 11.39 16.88
C ASN A 283 8.92 10.31 16.08
N GLY A 284 8.26 9.66 15.13
CA GLY A 284 8.82 8.61 14.30
C GLY A 284 8.71 7.18 14.86
N THR A 285 8.24 7.02 16.10
CA THR A 285 7.95 5.69 16.66
C THR A 285 6.78 5.05 15.92
N LEU A 286 6.84 3.75 15.71
CA LEU A 286 5.78 2.93 15.11
C LEU A 286 5.28 1.89 16.09
N GLU A 287 3.98 1.68 16.18
CA GLU A 287 3.37 0.52 16.80
C GLU A 287 2.56 -0.24 15.75
N THR A 288 2.58 -1.56 15.79
CA THR A 288 1.75 -2.37 14.90
C THR A 288 1.31 -3.66 15.57
N TRP A 289 0.15 -4.18 15.14
CA TRP A 289 -0.43 -5.43 15.61
C TRP A 289 -1.37 -6.02 14.57
N ILE A 290 -1.74 -7.27 14.76
CA ILE A 290 -2.83 -7.90 14.03
C ILE A 290 -4.13 -7.77 14.82
N ARG A 291 -5.19 -7.37 14.13
CA ARG A 291 -6.58 -7.46 14.62
C ARG A 291 -7.30 -8.53 13.80
N ASP A 292 -7.67 -9.64 14.39
CA ASP A 292 -8.44 -10.66 13.67
C ASP A 292 -9.93 -10.31 13.56
N GLY A 293 -10.64 -11.04 12.69
CA GLY A 293 -12.08 -10.84 12.46
C GLY A 293 -12.98 -11.19 13.67
N ARG A 294 -12.41 -11.74 14.75
CA ARG A 294 -13.09 -11.99 16.03
C ARG A 294 -12.81 -10.92 17.09
N GLY A 295 -12.01 -9.93 16.70
CA GLY A 295 -11.66 -8.81 17.58
C GLY A 295 -10.44 -9.05 18.47
N GLN A 296 -9.69 -10.16 18.29
CA GLN A 296 -8.48 -10.41 19.06
C GLN A 296 -7.31 -9.59 18.53
N ILE A 297 -6.45 -9.15 19.44
CA ILE A 297 -5.18 -8.50 19.11
C ILE A 297 -4.06 -9.51 19.36
N THR A 298 -3.18 -9.68 18.37
CA THR A 298 -1.97 -10.50 18.49
C THR A 298 -0.76 -9.74 17.94
N ASP A 299 0.43 -10.22 18.29
CA ASP A 299 1.70 -9.80 17.70
C ASP A 299 1.97 -8.30 17.78
N ARG A 300 1.60 -7.71 18.92
CA ARG A 300 1.80 -6.28 19.13
C ARG A 300 3.26 -5.96 19.39
N VAL A 301 3.78 -5.04 18.59
CA VAL A 301 5.16 -4.58 18.67
C VAL A 301 5.24 -3.07 18.57
N ARG A 302 6.32 -2.55 19.12
CA ARG A 302 6.76 -1.16 18.95
C ARG A 302 8.14 -1.14 18.28
N PHE A 303 8.33 -0.20 17.39
CA PHE A 303 9.58 0.02 16.69
C PHE A 303 9.99 1.49 16.79
N ASP A 304 11.22 1.71 17.26
CA ASP A 304 11.89 3.01 17.37
C ASP A 304 13.35 2.93 16.87
N GLY A 305 13.58 2.09 15.86
CA GLY A 305 14.90 1.61 15.43
C GLY A 305 15.28 0.28 16.07
N THR A 306 14.47 -0.19 17.03
CA THR A 306 14.64 -1.51 17.69
C THR A 306 13.26 -2.13 17.88
N LEU A 307 13.11 -3.40 17.51
CA LEU A 307 11.85 -4.13 17.65
C LEU A 307 11.62 -4.55 19.12
N LYS A 308 10.50 -4.13 19.68
CA LYS A 308 10.09 -4.47 21.06
C LYS A 308 8.68 -5.07 21.06
N ARG A 309 8.52 -6.22 21.72
CA ARG A 309 7.22 -6.89 21.94
C ARG A 309 6.57 -6.37 23.23
N PHE A 310 5.24 -6.25 23.27
CA PHE A 310 4.51 -5.88 24.49
C PHE A 310 3.02 -6.27 24.48
#